data_9edf7fd1cee72de017ebcf71c4746ca0
#
_entry.id   9edf7fd1cee72de017ebcf71c4746ca0
#
_cell.length_a   1.000
_cell.length_b   1.000
_cell.length_c   1.000
_cell.angle_alpha   90.00
_cell.angle_beta   90.00
_cell.angle_gamma   90.00
#
_symmetry.space_group_name_H-M   'P 1'
#
loop_
_entity.id
_entity.type
_entity.pdbx_description
1 polymer ?
#
loop_
_entity_poly.entity_id
_entity_poly.type
_entity_poly.pdbx_seq_one_letter_code
_entity_poly.pdbx_strand_id
1 'polypeptide(L)' 'MSNSFEASYPAIAEWVDSFGWIEIGSDEESDSLIRVLNKGGLIGESEAKHKTLDKALQDCEQALAEWIEENG' A
#
# COMPACT_ATOMS: atom_id res chain seq x y z
N MET A 1 9.64 -14.32 -16.08
CA MET A 1 9.95 -12.92 -15.76
C MET A 1 9.97 -12.72 -14.26
N SER A 2 10.98 -12.08 -13.79
CA SER A 2 11.06 -11.87 -12.37
C SER A 2 10.11 -10.76 -11.94
N ASN A 3 9.53 -10.94 -10.78
CA ASN A 3 8.66 -9.94 -10.17
C ASN A 3 9.40 -9.25 -9.05
N SER A 4 10.33 -8.36 -9.43
CA SER A 4 11.12 -7.67 -8.43
C SER A 4 10.25 -6.84 -7.49
N PHE A 5 9.11 -6.32 -7.99
CA PHE A 5 8.18 -5.62 -7.12
C PHE A 5 7.61 -6.58 -6.05
N GLU A 6 7.19 -7.77 -6.46
CA GLU A 6 6.66 -8.73 -5.49
C GLU A 6 7.72 -9.21 -4.51
N ALA A 7 8.98 -9.30 -4.96
CA ALA A 7 10.07 -9.67 -4.07
C ALA A 7 10.34 -8.59 -3.03
N SER A 8 10.20 -7.31 -3.42
CA SER A 8 10.44 -6.20 -2.51
C SER A 8 9.23 -5.84 -1.66
N TYR A 9 8.03 -6.04 -2.21
CA TYR A 9 6.78 -5.64 -1.54
C TYR A 9 5.75 -6.77 -1.61
N PRO A 10 6.04 -7.90 -0.95
CA PRO A 10 5.15 -9.05 -1.05
C PRO A 10 3.75 -8.81 -0.47
N ALA A 11 3.63 -8.01 0.58
CA ALA A 11 2.31 -7.74 1.15
C ALA A 11 1.47 -6.85 0.24
N ILE A 12 2.08 -5.86 -0.40
CA ILE A 12 1.36 -5.03 -1.36
C ILE A 12 0.90 -5.87 -2.55
N ALA A 13 1.78 -6.75 -3.04
CA ALA A 13 1.43 -7.63 -4.14
C ALA A 13 0.26 -8.56 -3.79
N GLU A 14 0.29 -9.12 -2.60
CA GLU A 14 -0.81 -9.96 -2.13
C GLU A 14 -2.10 -9.18 -2.00
N TRP A 15 -2.02 -7.95 -1.49
CA TRP A 15 -3.19 -7.09 -1.37
C TRP A 15 -3.86 -6.86 -2.72
N VAL A 16 -3.08 -6.47 -3.71
CA VAL A 16 -3.60 -6.19 -5.04
C VAL A 16 -4.19 -7.43 -5.68
N ASP A 17 -3.59 -8.58 -5.42
CA ASP A 17 -4.04 -9.84 -6.00
C ASP A 17 -5.34 -10.34 -5.37
N SER A 18 -5.52 -10.19 -4.06
CA SER A 18 -6.57 -10.91 -3.35
C SER A 18 -7.52 -10.07 -2.51
N PHE A 19 -7.13 -8.87 -2.11
CA PHE A 19 -7.91 -8.11 -1.12
C PHE A 19 -8.51 -6.81 -1.66
N GLY A 20 -7.79 -6.08 -2.50
CA GLY A 20 -8.26 -4.79 -2.97
C GLY A 20 -7.32 -4.18 -3.99
N TRP A 21 -7.06 -2.89 -3.83
CA TRP A 21 -6.17 -2.18 -4.74
C TRP A 21 -5.46 -1.06 -4.01
N ILE A 22 -4.48 -0.46 -4.68
CA ILE A 22 -3.82 0.73 -4.15
C ILE A 22 -3.92 1.84 -5.18
N GLU A 23 -3.90 3.07 -4.68
CA GLU A 23 -3.86 4.27 -5.52
C GLU A 23 -2.58 5.01 -5.20
N ILE A 24 -1.86 5.41 -6.23
CA ILE A 24 -0.58 6.09 -6.10
C ILE A 24 -0.69 7.48 -6.68
N GLY A 25 -0.21 8.46 -5.94
CA GLY A 25 -0.23 9.84 -6.35
C GLY A 25 -0.84 10.71 -5.27
N SER A 26 -0.55 12.02 -5.32
CA SER A 26 -1.12 12.96 -4.37
C SER A 26 -2.32 13.66 -5.03
N ASP A 27 -3.25 14.10 -4.20
CA ASP A 27 -4.37 14.89 -4.67
C ASP A 27 -4.62 16.06 -3.71
N GLU A 28 -5.66 16.83 -3.99
CA GLU A 28 -5.94 18.03 -3.20
C GLU A 28 -6.45 17.71 -1.80
N GLU A 29 -6.98 16.51 -1.62
CA GLU A 29 -7.58 16.13 -0.35
C GLU A 29 -6.64 15.32 0.56
N SER A 30 -5.55 14.82 0.00
CA SER A 30 -4.64 13.98 0.77
C SER A 30 -3.20 14.26 0.42
N ASP A 31 -2.37 14.38 1.43
CA ASP A 31 -0.93 14.53 1.24
C ASP A 31 -0.23 13.19 1.13
N SER A 32 -0.96 12.11 1.30
CA SER A 32 -0.40 10.76 1.21
C SER A 32 -0.14 10.39 -0.23
N LEU A 33 1.01 9.76 -0.47
CA LEU A 33 1.36 9.32 -1.81
C LEU A 33 0.68 8.02 -2.21
N ILE A 34 0.31 7.19 -1.25
CA ILE A 34 -0.28 5.89 -1.52
C ILE A 34 -1.50 5.70 -0.63
N ARG A 35 -2.59 5.22 -1.22
CA ARG A 35 -3.80 4.87 -0.50
C ARG A 35 -4.13 3.41 -0.76
N VAL A 36 -4.59 2.72 0.27
CA VAL A 36 -4.90 1.30 0.22
C VAL A 36 -6.40 1.14 0.42
N LEU A 37 -7.06 0.52 -0.53
CA LEU A 37 -8.50 0.43 -0.55
C LEU A 37 -8.97 -1.01 -0.79
N ASN A 38 -10.19 -1.28 -0.35
CA ASN A 38 -10.89 -2.50 -0.73
C ASN A 38 -12.36 -2.16 -0.95
N LYS A 39 -13.20 -3.17 -1.09
CA LYS A 39 -14.63 -2.95 -1.34
C LYS A 39 -15.31 -2.14 -0.24
N GLY A 40 -14.78 -2.16 0.96
CA GLY A 40 -15.33 -1.40 2.07
C GLY A 40 -14.85 0.04 2.14
N GLY A 41 -13.90 0.43 1.29
CA GLY A 41 -13.40 1.79 1.22
C GLY A 41 -11.93 1.88 1.58
N LEU A 42 -11.54 3.02 2.13
CA LEU A 42 -10.15 3.27 2.48
C LEU A 42 -9.76 2.47 3.72
N ILE A 43 -8.71 1.66 3.58
CA ILE A 43 -8.17 0.86 4.68
C ILE A 43 -7.03 1.60 5.36
N GLY A 44 -6.20 2.30 4.58
CA GLY A 44 -5.09 3.04 5.12
C GLY A 44 -4.40 3.83 4.04
N GLU A 45 -3.41 4.62 4.46
CA GLU A 45 -2.63 5.41 3.52
C GLU A 45 -1.23 5.64 4.09
N SER A 46 -0.27 5.95 3.22
CA SER A 46 1.08 6.25 3.67
C SER A 46 1.07 7.56 4.44
N GLU A 47 2.00 7.69 5.39
CA GLU A 47 2.08 8.93 6.16
C GLU A 47 2.49 10.10 5.27
N ALA A 48 1.90 11.26 5.53
CA ALA A 48 2.18 12.45 4.73
C ALA A 48 3.64 12.90 4.80
N LYS A 49 4.36 12.49 5.85
CA LYS A 49 5.78 12.82 5.98
C LYS A 49 6.65 12.16 4.92
N HIS A 50 6.17 11.08 4.33
CA HIS A 50 6.94 10.37 3.29
C HIS A 50 6.78 11.12 1.97
N LYS A 51 7.86 11.79 1.57
CA LYS A 51 7.87 12.62 0.36
C LYS A 51 8.36 11.90 -0.87
N THR A 52 8.86 10.66 -0.72
CA THR A 52 9.30 9.86 -1.85
C THR A 52 8.42 8.62 -1.95
N LEU A 53 8.20 8.17 -3.17
CA LEU A 53 7.41 6.98 -3.41
C LEU A 53 8.03 5.76 -2.76
N ASP A 54 9.36 5.67 -2.77
CA ASP A 54 10.06 4.54 -2.17
C ASP A 54 9.71 4.38 -0.68
N LYS A 55 9.76 5.47 0.07
CA LYS A 55 9.43 5.43 1.49
C LYS A 55 7.96 5.18 1.74
N ALA A 56 7.10 5.74 0.90
CA ALA A 56 5.67 5.50 1.01
C ALA A 56 5.34 4.03 0.76
N LEU A 57 6.00 3.41 -0.22
CA LEU A 57 5.80 1.99 -0.48
C LEU A 57 6.26 1.12 0.68
N GLN A 58 7.39 1.46 1.30
CA GLN A 58 7.87 0.72 2.46
C GLN A 58 6.90 0.80 3.63
N ASP A 59 6.34 1.98 3.85
CA ASP A 59 5.36 2.21 4.91
C ASP A 59 4.10 1.36 4.66
N CYS A 60 3.58 1.37 3.44
CA CYS A 60 2.42 0.58 3.10
C CYS A 60 2.69 -0.91 3.17
N GLU A 61 3.88 -1.33 2.75
CA GLU A 61 4.24 -2.74 2.82
C GLU A 61 4.18 -3.25 4.25
N GLN A 62 4.75 -2.50 5.18
CA GLN A 62 4.74 -2.89 6.58
C GLN A 62 3.32 -2.92 7.14
N ALA A 63 2.53 -1.89 6.84
CA ALA A 63 1.17 -1.81 7.34
C ALA A 63 0.31 -2.95 6.79
N LEU A 64 0.46 -3.27 5.51
CA LEU A 64 -0.31 -4.35 4.90
C LEU A 64 0.14 -5.72 5.39
N ALA A 65 1.43 -5.90 5.62
CA ALA A 65 1.91 -7.15 6.17
C ALA A 65 1.28 -7.43 7.53
N GLU A 66 1.18 -6.41 8.37
CA GLU A 66 0.55 -6.54 9.67
C GLU A 66 -0.95 -6.78 9.54
N TRP A 67 -1.61 -6.07 8.64
CA TRP A 67 -3.05 -6.24 8.43
C TRP A 67 -3.38 -7.66 7.95
N ILE A 68 -2.62 -8.15 6.98
CA ILE A 68 -2.84 -9.50 6.45
C ILE A 68 -2.60 -10.55 7.52
N GLU A 69 -1.57 -10.36 8.34
CA GLU A 69 -1.28 -11.28 9.43
C GLU A 69 -2.45 -11.35 10.42
N GLU A 70 -3.08 -10.23 10.69
CA GLU A 70 -4.19 -10.17 11.65
C GLU A 70 -5.53 -10.60 11.04
N ASN A 71 -5.74 -10.33 9.76
CA ASN A 71 -7.06 -10.48 9.13
C ASN A 71 -7.10 -11.48 7.99
N GLY A 72 -5.97 -11.87 7.50
CA GLY A 72 -5.87 -12.82 6.41
C GLY A 72 -5.65 -14.24 6.90
#